data_7094d6131f531bd515e7a426867ae5e5
#
_entry.id   7094d6131f531bd515e7a426867ae5e5
#
_cell.length_a   1.000
_cell.length_b   1.000
_cell.length_c   1.000
_cell.angle_alpha   90.00
_cell.angle_beta   90.00
_cell.angle_gamma   90.00
#
_symmetry.space_group_name_H-M   'P 1'
#
loop_
_entity.id
_entity.type
_entity.pdbx_description
1 polymer ?
#
loop_
_entity_poly.entity_id
_entity_poly.type
_entity_poly.pdbx_seq_one_letter_code
_entity_poly.pdbx_strand_id
1 'polypeptide(L)'
;MTFETPPPPPDDGAAALSSVLAEVRGVDAEVASAEARRTRALARAGHLALDATAGMRTSSKAAEMALREVASEIAAAECVSDRSVQAQIGRAMTLADGFPLTLDAWEAGALSRAHVQVIVDAGTPLPLERRHEFDVLAVATADGLSPGRLKTRLAALAESLQPTTLTERHRQGRETRCVRVVAGENGMSDLIATLPTVLAVGIYDRLAQQSAALIDARAEAYRGRASDGAAPGESDGAVTGGSDGSASSGSVSGGGDGSVSGGGDGSA
;
A
#
# COMPACT_ATOMS: atom_id res chain seq x y z
N MET A 1 34.63 61.98 -2.68
CA MET A 1 33.89 61.32 -3.79
C MET A 1 33.77 59.85 -3.42
N THR A 2 32.61 59.46 -2.88
CA THR A 2 32.28 58.09 -2.55
C THR A 2 31.70 57.44 -3.83
N PHE A 3 32.40 56.45 -4.35
CA PHE A 3 31.93 55.66 -5.49
C PHE A 3 30.85 54.70 -4.92
N GLU A 4 29.61 55.01 -5.21
CA GLU A 4 28.47 54.13 -4.96
C GLU A 4 28.50 53.02 -6.03
N THR A 5 28.80 51.79 -5.61
CA THR A 5 28.80 50.63 -6.50
C THR A 5 27.33 50.38 -6.89
N PRO A 6 27.01 50.33 -8.21
CA PRO A 6 25.64 50.05 -8.65
C PRO A 6 25.20 48.66 -8.14
N PRO A 7 23.91 48.48 -7.81
CA PRO A 7 23.42 47.18 -7.37
C PRO A 7 23.63 46.13 -8.48
N PRO A 8 23.91 44.89 -8.12
CA PRO A 8 24.04 43.80 -9.10
C PRO A 8 22.76 43.70 -9.94
N PRO A 9 22.86 43.30 -11.22
CA PRO A 9 21.68 43.11 -12.07
C PRO A 9 20.78 42.00 -11.44
N PRO A 10 19.46 42.08 -11.65
CA PRO A 10 18.54 41.06 -11.15
C PRO A 10 18.99 39.68 -11.65
N ASP A 11 18.98 38.72 -10.77
CA ASP A 11 19.33 37.33 -11.07
C ASP A 11 18.19 36.70 -11.92
N ASP A 12 18.29 36.82 -13.24
CA ASP A 12 17.29 36.30 -14.20
C ASP A 12 17.03 34.78 -13.97
N GLY A 13 18.02 34.06 -13.47
CA GLY A 13 17.87 32.63 -13.10
C GLY A 13 16.94 32.40 -11.91
N ALA A 14 17.01 33.26 -10.89
CA ALA A 14 16.14 33.15 -9.73
C ALA A 14 14.67 33.47 -10.07
N ALA A 15 14.46 34.50 -10.94
CA ALA A 15 13.13 34.83 -11.43
C ALA A 15 12.53 33.71 -12.29
N ALA A 16 13.32 33.13 -13.20
CA ALA A 16 12.90 31.99 -14.00
C ALA A 16 12.54 30.75 -13.12
N LEU A 17 13.37 30.43 -12.15
CA LEU A 17 13.08 29.34 -11.20
C LEU A 17 11.80 29.58 -10.39
N SER A 18 11.59 30.82 -9.92
CA SER A 18 10.38 31.21 -9.18
C SER A 18 9.12 31.01 -10.04
N SER A 19 9.19 31.37 -11.34
CA SER A 19 8.09 31.17 -12.28
C SER A 19 7.77 29.67 -12.46
N VAL A 20 8.78 28.83 -12.68
CA VAL A 20 8.61 27.38 -12.81
C VAL A 20 8.04 26.76 -11.53
N LEU A 21 8.50 27.19 -10.35
CA LEU A 21 7.96 26.73 -9.08
C LEU A 21 6.48 27.10 -8.89
N ALA A 22 6.09 28.30 -9.34
CA ALA A 22 4.69 28.73 -9.31
C ALA A 22 3.82 27.87 -10.24
N GLU A 23 4.30 27.58 -11.45
CA GLU A 23 3.64 26.71 -12.41
C GLU A 23 3.44 25.28 -11.86
N VAL A 24 4.51 24.67 -11.33
CA VAL A 24 4.44 23.32 -10.72
C VAL A 24 3.40 23.30 -9.59
N ARG A 25 3.40 24.28 -8.69
CA ARG A 25 2.40 24.36 -7.61
C ARG A 25 0.97 24.53 -8.12
N GLY A 26 0.79 25.30 -9.21
CA GLY A 26 -0.51 25.46 -9.85
C GLY A 26 -1.05 24.14 -10.38
N VAL A 27 -0.23 23.40 -11.12
CA VAL A 27 -0.59 22.06 -11.64
C VAL A 27 -0.85 21.07 -10.52
N ASP A 28 -0.02 21.04 -9.47
CA ASP A 28 -0.23 20.17 -8.32
C ASP A 28 -1.57 20.45 -7.61
N ALA A 29 -1.97 21.72 -7.49
CA ALA A 29 -3.25 22.12 -6.93
C ALA A 29 -4.44 21.68 -7.81
N GLU A 30 -4.32 21.77 -9.13
CA GLU A 30 -5.34 21.29 -10.07
C GLU A 30 -5.50 19.77 -10.00
N VAL A 31 -4.42 19.02 -9.93
CA VAL A 31 -4.44 17.56 -9.76
C VAL A 31 -5.10 17.21 -8.43
N ALA A 32 -4.71 17.86 -7.34
CA ALA A 32 -5.30 17.64 -6.01
C ALA A 32 -6.82 17.88 -6.03
N SER A 33 -7.27 18.98 -6.64
CA SER A 33 -8.69 19.31 -6.79
C SER A 33 -9.44 18.26 -7.61
N ALA A 34 -8.87 17.80 -8.73
CA ALA A 34 -9.47 16.78 -9.58
C ALA A 34 -9.60 15.43 -8.85
N GLU A 35 -8.57 15.01 -8.13
CA GLU A 35 -8.58 13.78 -7.32
C GLU A 35 -9.60 13.85 -6.18
N ALA A 36 -9.69 14.99 -5.49
CA ALA A 36 -10.67 15.20 -4.42
C ALA A 36 -12.12 15.14 -4.96
N ARG A 37 -12.40 15.79 -6.10
CA ARG A 37 -13.72 15.73 -6.76
C ARG A 37 -14.07 14.30 -7.20
N ARG A 38 -13.11 13.55 -7.75
CA ARG A 38 -13.32 12.13 -8.08
C ARG A 38 -13.64 11.33 -6.82
N THR A 39 -12.92 11.58 -5.74
CA THR A 39 -13.17 10.91 -4.43
C THR A 39 -14.56 11.22 -3.89
N ARG A 40 -15.04 12.47 -3.96
CA ARG A 40 -16.42 12.82 -3.61
C ARG A 40 -17.45 12.10 -4.47
N ALA A 41 -17.19 11.97 -5.78
CA ALA A 41 -18.10 11.26 -6.69
C ALA A 41 -18.20 9.78 -6.32
N LEU A 42 -17.06 9.13 -6.02
CA LEU A 42 -17.02 7.73 -5.56
C LEU A 42 -17.74 7.54 -4.21
N ALA A 43 -17.54 8.46 -3.26
CA ALA A 43 -18.26 8.41 -1.99
C ALA A 43 -19.77 8.53 -2.18
N ARG A 44 -20.23 9.46 -3.01
CA ARG A 44 -21.65 9.59 -3.37
C ARG A 44 -22.20 8.34 -4.03
N ALA A 45 -21.46 7.71 -4.93
CA ALA A 45 -21.88 6.45 -5.57
C ALA A 45 -22.05 5.34 -4.53
N GLY A 46 -21.14 5.25 -3.55
CA GLY A 46 -21.26 4.33 -2.43
C GLY A 46 -22.48 4.60 -1.55
N HIS A 47 -22.74 5.86 -1.18
CA HIS A 47 -23.91 6.24 -0.39
C HIS A 47 -25.22 5.94 -1.13
N LEU A 48 -25.32 6.26 -2.42
CA LEU A 48 -26.50 5.93 -3.23
C LEU A 48 -26.79 4.42 -3.26
N ALA A 49 -25.73 3.58 -3.35
CA ALA A 49 -25.89 2.13 -3.28
C ALA A 49 -26.43 1.67 -1.91
N LEU A 50 -25.93 2.26 -0.82
CA LEU A 50 -26.42 1.95 0.53
C LEU A 50 -27.86 2.43 0.76
N ASP A 51 -28.21 3.64 0.33
CA ASP A 51 -29.54 4.22 0.47
C ASP A 51 -30.59 3.40 -0.28
N ALA A 52 -30.26 2.86 -1.46
CA ALA A 52 -31.15 1.98 -2.23
C ALA A 52 -31.52 0.67 -1.48
N THR A 53 -30.70 0.26 -0.51
CA THR A 53 -30.93 -0.95 0.31
C THR A 53 -31.45 -0.65 1.71
N ALA A 54 -31.62 0.63 2.06
CA ALA A 54 -32.14 1.06 3.35
C ALA A 54 -33.56 0.53 3.57
N GLY A 55 -33.78 -0.19 4.69
CA GLY A 55 -35.08 -0.79 5.04
C GLY A 55 -35.30 -2.24 4.54
N MET A 56 -34.38 -2.86 3.81
CA MET A 56 -34.47 -4.27 3.47
C MET A 56 -34.14 -5.19 4.68
N ARG A 57 -34.91 -6.27 4.85
CA ARG A 57 -34.73 -7.21 5.99
C ARG A 57 -33.37 -7.93 6.02
N THR A 58 -32.65 -7.95 4.91
CA THR A 58 -31.30 -8.53 4.75
C THR A 58 -30.25 -7.46 4.46
N SER A 59 -30.29 -6.37 5.17
CA SER A 59 -29.58 -5.11 4.87
C SER A 59 -28.06 -5.28 4.60
N SER A 60 -27.34 -6.09 5.37
CA SER A 60 -25.90 -6.23 5.21
C SER A 60 -25.48 -6.87 3.87
N LYS A 61 -26.11 -8.01 3.48
CA LYS A 61 -25.80 -8.67 2.21
C LYS A 61 -26.31 -7.88 1.01
N ALA A 62 -27.49 -7.25 1.13
CA ALA A 62 -28.04 -6.39 0.10
C ALA A 62 -27.16 -5.15 -0.14
N ALA A 63 -26.67 -4.50 0.93
CA ALA A 63 -25.74 -3.40 0.85
C ALA A 63 -24.41 -3.79 0.18
N GLU A 64 -23.86 -4.95 0.52
CA GLU A 64 -22.65 -5.47 -0.11
C GLU A 64 -22.87 -5.74 -1.63
N MET A 65 -24.03 -6.31 -2.01
CA MET A 65 -24.35 -6.55 -3.42
C MET A 65 -24.55 -5.24 -4.19
N ALA A 66 -25.23 -4.26 -3.61
CA ALA A 66 -25.43 -2.95 -4.24
C ALA A 66 -24.09 -2.22 -4.46
N LEU A 67 -23.20 -2.25 -3.48
CA LEU A 67 -21.85 -1.69 -3.63
C LEU A 67 -21.04 -2.41 -4.73
N ARG A 68 -21.18 -3.73 -4.87
CA ARG A 68 -20.52 -4.48 -5.95
C ARG A 68 -21.10 -4.13 -7.33
N GLU A 69 -22.41 -3.97 -7.44
CA GLU A 69 -23.08 -3.59 -8.68
C GLU A 69 -22.56 -2.23 -9.17
N VAL A 70 -22.60 -1.21 -8.32
CA VAL A 70 -22.08 0.12 -8.64
C VAL A 70 -20.58 0.09 -8.97
N ALA A 71 -19.81 -0.70 -8.23
CA ALA A 71 -18.38 -0.84 -8.50
C ALA A 71 -18.12 -1.52 -9.86
N SER A 72 -18.93 -2.52 -10.24
CA SER A 72 -18.81 -3.20 -11.54
C SER A 72 -19.15 -2.27 -12.71
N GLU A 73 -20.18 -1.41 -12.58
CA GLU A 73 -20.53 -0.42 -13.60
C GLU A 73 -19.38 0.59 -13.81
N ILE A 74 -18.83 1.14 -12.72
CA ILE A 74 -17.70 2.07 -12.80
C ILE A 74 -16.47 1.36 -13.38
N ALA A 75 -16.19 0.13 -12.95
CA ALA A 75 -15.07 -0.67 -13.41
C ALA A 75 -15.13 -0.94 -14.91
N ALA A 76 -16.32 -1.26 -15.43
CA ALA A 76 -16.57 -1.45 -16.85
C ALA A 76 -16.32 -0.16 -17.65
N ALA A 77 -16.77 0.99 -17.13
CA ALA A 77 -16.58 2.29 -17.77
C ALA A 77 -15.10 2.74 -17.77
N GLU A 78 -14.33 2.43 -16.72
CA GLU A 78 -12.92 2.81 -16.57
C GLU A 78 -11.96 1.72 -17.07
N CYS A 79 -12.42 0.56 -17.51
CA CYS A 79 -11.61 -0.60 -17.93
C CYS A 79 -10.63 -1.08 -16.82
N VAL A 80 -11.07 -1.10 -15.56
CA VAL A 80 -10.29 -1.54 -14.39
C VAL A 80 -11.02 -2.69 -13.66
N SER A 81 -10.37 -3.30 -12.67
CA SER A 81 -11.02 -4.36 -11.91
C SER A 81 -12.06 -3.80 -10.92
N ASP A 82 -13.21 -4.47 -10.82
CA ASP A 82 -14.31 -4.19 -9.89
C ASP A 82 -13.83 -4.17 -8.42
N ARG A 83 -12.96 -5.10 -8.06
CA ARG A 83 -12.35 -5.15 -6.71
C ARG A 83 -11.53 -3.89 -6.39
N SER A 84 -10.83 -3.34 -7.40
CA SER A 84 -10.10 -2.07 -7.23
C SER A 84 -11.06 -0.91 -6.99
N VAL A 85 -12.17 -0.86 -7.74
CA VAL A 85 -13.19 0.19 -7.59
C VAL A 85 -13.92 0.07 -6.25
N GLN A 86 -14.27 -1.14 -5.81
CA GLN A 86 -14.84 -1.37 -4.47
C GLN A 86 -13.93 -0.81 -3.36
N ALA A 87 -12.63 -1.10 -3.45
CA ALA A 87 -11.67 -0.57 -2.49
C ALA A 87 -11.53 0.97 -2.56
N GLN A 88 -11.67 1.56 -3.76
CA GLN A 88 -11.67 3.01 -3.94
C GLN A 88 -12.94 3.65 -3.35
N ILE A 89 -14.12 3.07 -3.58
CA ILE A 89 -15.39 3.52 -3.00
C ILE A 89 -15.31 3.47 -1.47
N GLY A 90 -14.85 2.35 -0.89
CA GLY A 90 -14.72 2.23 0.57
C GLY A 90 -13.79 3.28 1.19
N ARG A 91 -12.64 3.55 0.57
CA ARG A 91 -11.74 4.62 0.99
C ARG A 91 -12.35 6.01 0.83
N ALA A 92 -13.07 6.24 -0.27
CA ALA A 92 -13.74 7.50 -0.53
C ALA A 92 -14.82 7.82 0.51
N MET A 93 -15.65 6.84 0.86
CA MET A 93 -16.66 6.97 1.93
C MET A 93 -15.99 7.22 3.28
N THR A 94 -14.93 6.47 3.62
CA THR A 94 -14.18 6.69 4.87
C THR A 94 -13.66 8.13 4.97
N LEU A 95 -13.13 8.68 3.87
CA LEU A 95 -12.63 10.05 3.84
C LEU A 95 -13.79 11.07 3.93
N ALA A 96 -14.85 10.89 3.15
CA ALA A 96 -15.98 11.82 3.12
C ALA A 96 -16.73 11.87 4.45
N ASP A 97 -16.92 10.71 5.12
CA ASP A 97 -17.69 10.61 6.36
C ASP A 97 -16.85 10.96 7.60
N GLY A 98 -15.57 10.59 7.58
CA GLY A 98 -14.70 10.74 8.75
C GLY A 98 -13.83 11.99 8.74
N PHE A 99 -13.54 12.57 7.57
CA PHE A 99 -12.54 13.62 7.40
C PHE A 99 -12.96 14.67 6.35
N PRO A 100 -14.14 15.30 6.52
CA PRO A 100 -14.68 16.24 5.53
C PRO A 100 -13.79 17.47 5.32
N LEU A 101 -13.16 18.01 6.38
CA LEU A 101 -12.28 19.17 6.27
C LEU A 101 -10.97 18.85 5.54
N THR A 102 -10.43 17.66 5.77
CA THR A 102 -9.29 17.16 4.99
C THR A 102 -9.65 17.07 3.50
N LEU A 103 -10.85 16.57 3.17
CA LEU A 103 -11.34 16.48 1.79
C LEU A 103 -11.53 17.87 1.17
N ASP A 104 -12.06 18.84 1.92
CA ASP A 104 -12.22 20.23 1.49
C ASP A 104 -10.86 20.90 1.24
N ALA A 105 -9.91 20.74 2.15
CA ALA A 105 -8.56 21.27 2.01
C ALA A 105 -7.80 20.63 0.82
N TRP A 106 -8.06 19.36 0.54
CA TRP A 106 -7.51 18.69 -0.64
C TRP A 106 -8.10 19.24 -1.94
N GLU A 107 -9.41 19.44 -1.98
CA GLU A 107 -10.09 20.01 -3.14
C GLU A 107 -9.65 21.47 -3.41
N ALA A 108 -9.35 22.23 -2.35
CA ALA A 108 -8.79 23.57 -2.44
C ALA A 108 -7.30 23.58 -2.87
N GLY A 109 -6.65 22.42 -3.02
CA GLY A 109 -5.23 22.31 -3.35
C GLY A 109 -4.27 22.64 -2.21
N ALA A 110 -4.77 22.83 -1.00
CA ALA A 110 -3.95 23.11 0.18
C ALA A 110 -3.21 21.86 0.69
N LEU A 111 -3.75 20.67 0.45
CA LEU A 111 -3.17 19.39 0.81
C LEU A 111 -2.87 18.56 -0.44
N SER A 112 -1.73 17.89 -0.46
CA SER A 112 -1.45 16.86 -1.47
C SER A 112 -2.09 15.53 -1.07
N ARG A 113 -2.25 14.61 -2.04
CA ARG A 113 -2.71 13.23 -1.79
C ARG A 113 -1.93 12.53 -0.67
N ALA A 114 -0.62 12.77 -0.58
CA ALA A 114 0.22 12.18 0.47
C ALA A 114 -0.12 12.71 1.86
N HIS A 115 -0.49 14.00 2.00
CA HIS A 115 -0.99 14.55 3.26
C HIS A 115 -2.31 13.90 3.66
N VAL A 116 -3.27 13.82 2.73
CA VAL A 116 -4.56 13.17 2.95
C VAL A 116 -4.40 11.72 3.43
N GLN A 117 -3.53 10.96 2.77
CA GLN A 117 -3.26 9.58 3.16
C GLN A 117 -2.75 9.48 4.60
N VAL A 118 -1.79 10.33 4.97
CA VAL A 118 -1.23 10.36 6.34
C VAL A 118 -2.29 10.74 7.38
N ILE A 119 -3.18 11.69 7.07
CA ILE A 119 -4.27 12.11 7.96
C ILE A 119 -5.26 10.97 8.16
N VAL A 120 -5.73 10.36 7.07
CA VAL A 120 -6.70 9.24 7.11
C VAL A 120 -6.12 8.05 7.86
N ASP A 121 -4.86 7.66 7.57
CA ASP A 121 -4.20 6.53 8.24
C ASP A 121 -4.08 6.76 9.75
N ALA A 122 -3.76 7.98 10.18
CA ALA A 122 -3.64 8.31 11.60
C ALA A 122 -5.00 8.40 12.31
N GLY A 123 -6.04 8.89 11.63
CA GLY A 123 -7.36 9.12 12.22
C GLY A 123 -8.31 7.91 12.14
N THR A 124 -8.12 6.98 11.18
CA THR A 124 -9.00 5.81 11.01
C THR A 124 -9.11 4.92 12.26
N PRO A 125 -8.06 4.71 13.08
CA PRO A 125 -8.17 3.95 14.33
C PRO A 125 -9.00 4.63 15.42
N LEU A 126 -9.33 5.92 15.26
CA LEU A 126 -10.16 6.65 16.22
C LEU A 126 -11.64 6.27 16.05
N PRO A 127 -12.43 6.27 17.14
CA PRO A 127 -13.89 6.20 17.06
C PRO A 127 -14.45 7.33 16.19
N LEU A 128 -15.57 7.06 15.51
CA LEU A 128 -16.16 7.98 14.54
C LEU A 128 -16.43 9.37 15.17
N GLU A 129 -16.88 9.39 16.43
CA GLU A 129 -17.20 10.62 17.19
C GLU A 129 -15.95 11.51 17.43
N ARG A 130 -14.76 10.90 17.42
CA ARG A 130 -13.50 11.62 17.62
C ARG A 130 -12.82 12.02 16.31
N ARG A 131 -13.23 11.42 15.19
CA ARG A 131 -12.61 11.71 13.89
C ARG A 131 -12.83 13.16 13.44
N HIS A 132 -13.98 13.74 13.72
CA HIS A 132 -14.23 15.13 13.36
C HIS A 132 -13.32 16.10 14.15
N GLU A 133 -13.16 15.88 15.46
CA GLU A 133 -12.23 16.67 16.28
C GLU A 133 -10.78 16.51 15.77
N PHE A 134 -10.38 15.26 15.45
CA PHE A 134 -9.08 14.99 14.87
C PHE A 134 -8.89 15.68 13.53
N ASP A 135 -9.89 15.67 12.64
CA ASP A 135 -9.84 16.25 11.30
C ASP A 135 -9.55 17.77 11.35
N VAL A 136 -10.26 18.49 12.22
CA VAL A 136 -10.01 19.93 12.46
C VAL A 136 -8.55 20.19 12.84
N LEU A 137 -8.04 19.43 13.82
CA LEU A 137 -6.68 19.62 14.34
C LEU A 137 -5.62 19.13 13.33
N ALA A 138 -5.92 18.10 12.56
CA ALA A 138 -5.01 17.53 11.57
C ALA A 138 -4.79 18.50 10.41
N VAL A 139 -5.84 19.10 9.86
CA VAL A 139 -5.75 20.11 8.80
C VAL A 139 -4.96 21.32 9.28
N ALA A 140 -5.24 21.83 10.48
CA ALA A 140 -4.47 22.93 11.05
C ALA A 140 -3.00 22.61 11.29
N THR A 141 -2.68 21.33 11.62
CA THR A 141 -1.30 20.88 11.84
C THR A 141 -0.54 20.67 10.53
N ALA A 142 -1.24 20.43 9.43
CA ALA A 142 -0.63 20.10 8.14
C ALA A 142 0.06 21.29 7.46
N ASP A 143 -0.31 22.51 7.83
CA ASP A 143 0.24 23.72 7.22
C ASP A 143 1.76 23.79 7.32
N GLY A 144 2.42 23.99 6.18
CA GLY A 144 3.88 24.11 6.06
C GLY A 144 4.68 22.85 6.40
N LEU A 145 4.04 21.70 6.63
CA LEU A 145 4.72 20.43 6.95
C LEU A 145 4.75 19.50 5.73
N SER A 146 5.85 18.77 5.61
CA SER A 146 5.90 17.63 4.68
C SER A 146 5.11 16.44 5.25
N PRO A 147 4.56 15.53 4.40
CA PRO A 147 3.81 14.36 4.86
C PRO A 147 4.56 13.49 5.89
N GLY A 148 5.87 13.34 5.75
CA GLY A 148 6.69 12.59 6.71
C GLY A 148 6.75 13.22 8.10
N ARG A 149 6.89 14.55 8.17
CA ARG A 149 6.86 15.29 9.45
C ARG A 149 5.46 15.32 10.06
N LEU A 150 4.45 15.48 9.22
CA LEU A 150 3.05 15.45 9.60
C LEU A 150 2.70 14.12 10.27
N LYS A 151 3.12 12.98 9.71
CA LYS A 151 2.87 11.64 10.25
C LYS A 151 3.23 11.52 11.73
N THR A 152 4.41 12.01 12.11
CA THR A 152 4.88 11.93 13.51
C THR A 152 4.01 12.77 14.44
N ARG A 153 3.59 13.97 14.01
CA ARG A 153 2.72 14.85 14.81
C ARG A 153 1.32 14.29 14.94
N LEU A 154 0.77 13.76 13.86
CA LEU A 154 -0.58 13.17 13.87
C LEU A 154 -0.64 11.88 14.69
N ALA A 155 0.42 11.09 14.76
CA ALA A 155 0.47 9.92 15.64
C ALA A 155 0.30 10.33 17.13
N ALA A 156 0.98 11.38 17.57
CA ALA A 156 0.84 11.91 18.92
C ALA A 156 -0.56 12.52 19.16
N LEU A 157 -1.10 13.24 18.17
CA LEU A 157 -2.45 13.81 18.24
C LEU A 157 -3.53 12.72 18.32
N ALA A 158 -3.45 11.71 17.46
CA ALA A 158 -4.38 10.58 17.47
C ALA A 158 -4.34 9.82 18.80
N GLU A 159 -3.15 9.63 19.38
CA GLU A 159 -3.01 9.00 20.70
C GLU A 159 -3.67 9.82 21.81
N SER A 160 -3.56 11.17 21.77
CA SER A 160 -4.20 12.06 22.77
C SER A 160 -5.74 12.05 22.71
N LEU A 161 -6.31 11.73 21.53
CA LEU A 161 -7.76 11.65 21.31
C LEU A 161 -8.35 10.26 21.53
N GLN A 162 -7.50 9.25 21.80
CA GLN A 162 -7.97 7.89 22.06
C GLN A 162 -8.69 7.80 23.42
N PRO A 163 -9.96 7.35 23.44
CA PRO A 163 -10.71 7.19 24.67
C PRO A 163 -10.28 5.98 25.52
N THR A 164 -9.58 5.02 24.89
CA THR A 164 -9.13 3.79 25.52
C THR A 164 -7.63 3.80 25.73
N THR A 165 -7.18 3.27 26.87
CA THR A 165 -5.74 3.18 27.17
C THR A 165 -5.02 2.24 26.20
N LEU A 166 -3.73 2.47 26.00
CA LEU A 166 -2.87 1.58 25.20
C LEU A 166 -2.93 0.13 25.68
N THR A 167 -2.99 -0.08 27.01
CA THR A 167 -3.09 -1.41 27.62
C THR A 167 -4.37 -2.12 27.21
N GLU A 168 -5.51 -1.43 27.23
CA GLU A 168 -6.79 -2.00 26.84
C GLU A 168 -6.82 -2.32 25.34
N ARG A 169 -6.33 -1.41 24.49
CA ARG A 169 -6.21 -1.65 23.03
C ARG A 169 -5.25 -2.84 22.75
N HIS A 170 -4.14 -2.93 23.50
CA HIS A 170 -3.25 -4.09 23.38
C HIS A 170 -3.94 -5.39 23.76
N ARG A 171 -4.77 -5.41 24.82
CA ARG A 171 -5.57 -6.57 25.21
C ARG A 171 -6.51 -7.00 24.08
N GLN A 172 -7.25 -6.06 23.50
CA GLN A 172 -8.15 -6.32 22.37
C GLN A 172 -7.38 -6.80 21.13
N GLY A 173 -6.25 -6.14 20.81
CA GLY A 173 -5.39 -6.54 19.70
C GLY A 173 -4.83 -7.96 19.82
N ARG A 174 -4.72 -8.50 21.06
CA ARG A 174 -4.31 -9.88 21.25
C ARG A 174 -5.37 -10.91 20.82
N GLU A 175 -6.62 -10.52 20.73
CA GLU A 175 -7.72 -11.38 20.27
C GLU A 175 -7.69 -11.58 18.75
N THR A 176 -7.10 -10.63 18.00
CA THR A 176 -6.97 -10.68 16.55
C THR A 176 -5.68 -11.36 16.06
N ARG A 177 -4.93 -12.01 16.95
CA ARG A 177 -3.71 -12.74 16.58
C ARG A 177 -4.02 -13.82 15.56
N CYS A 178 -3.26 -13.84 14.50
CA CYS A 178 -3.39 -14.88 13.46
C CYS A 178 -2.06 -15.12 12.77
N VAL A 179 -1.93 -16.30 12.18
CA VAL A 179 -0.87 -16.65 11.25
C VAL A 179 -1.54 -17.16 9.99
N ARG A 180 -1.12 -16.63 8.85
CA ARG A 180 -1.65 -17.03 7.54
C ARG A 180 -0.51 -17.18 6.53
N VAL A 181 -0.70 -18.09 5.59
CA VAL A 181 0.17 -18.27 4.43
C VAL A 181 -0.56 -17.75 3.21
N VAL A 182 0.10 -16.91 2.44
CA VAL A 182 -0.41 -16.40 1.17
C VAL A 182 0.47 -16.97 0.08
N ALA A 183 -0.12 -17.72 -0.85
CA ALA A 183 0.60 -18.27 -1.97
C ALA A 183 1.09 -17.14 -2.90
N GLY A 184 2.35 -17.16 -3.24
CA GLY A 184 3.01 -16.29 -4.21
C GLY A 184 3.32 -17.03 -5.50
N GLU A 185 4.16 -16.42 -6.33
CA GLU A 185 4.61 -16.99 -7.60
C GLU A 185 5.83 -17.91 -7.43
N ASN A 186 6.10 -18.75 -8.43
CA ASN A 186 7.29 -19.61 -8.49
C ASN A 186 7.46 -20.57 -7.28
N GLY A 187 6.35 -21.03 -6.69
CA GLY A 187 6.40 -21.95 -5.54
C GLY A 187 6.80 -21.27 -4.23
N MET A 188 6.85 -19.93 -4.20
CA MET A 188 7.09 -19.16 -2.99
C MET A 188 5.76 -18.85 -2.28
N SER A 189 5.82 -18.53 -1.00
CA SER A 189 4.67 -18.12 -0.21
C SER A 189 5.09 -17.12 0.86
N ASP A 190 4.20 -16.18 1.16
CA ASP A 190 4.39 -15.23 2.25
C ASP A 190 3.78 -15.78 3.55
N LEU A 191 4.57 -15.81 4.60
CA LEU A 191 4.09 -16.10 5.95
C LEU A 191 3.82 -14.78 6.67
N ILE A 192 2.55 -14.49 6.92
CA ILE A 192 2.10 -13.27 7.60
C ILE A 192 1.60 -13.63 8.99
N ALA A 193 2.27 -13.09 10.02
CA ALA A 193 1.89 -13.29 11.41
C ALA A 193 1.51 -11.95 12.07
N THR A 194 0.30 -11.85 12.60
CA THR A 194 -0.16 -10.73 13.41
C THR A 194 -0.03 -11.12 14.88
N LEU A 195 0.95 -10.56 15.57
CA LEU A 195 1.36 -10.92 16.93
C LEU A 195 1.70 -9.66 17.74
N PRO A 196 1.71 -9.73 19.08
CA PRO A 196 2.31 -8.69 19.91
C PRO A 196 3.75 -8.37 19.45
N THR A 197 4.10 -7.11 19.37
CA THR A 197 5.37 -6.63 18.79
C THR A 197 6.59 -7.36 19.35
N VAL A 198 6.64 -7.58 20.67
CA VAL A 198 7.76 -8.29 21.32
C VAL A 198 7.94 -9.71 20.77
N LEU A 199 6.83 -10.43 20.53
CA LEU A 199 6.89 -11.77 19.96
C LEU A 199 7.26 -11.72 18.47
N ALA A 200 6.69 -10.79 17.72
CA ALA A 200 6.97 -10.64 16.30
C ALA A 200 8.45 -10.33 16.04
N VAL A 201 9.03 -9.37 16.80
CA VAL A 201 10.45 -9.03 16.72
C VAL A 201 11.33 -10.22 17.13
N GLY A 202 11.02 -10.90 18.24
CA GLY A 202 11.82 -12.06 18.66
C GLY A 202 11.78 -13.24 17.68
N ILE A 203 10.66 -13.46 16.98
CA ILE A 203 10.57 -14.45 15.91
C ILE A 203 11.37 -14.01 14.68
N TYR A 204 11.22 -12.74 14.28
CA TYR A 204 11.96 -12.18 13.15
C TYR A 204 13.47 -12.26 13.36
N ASP A 205 13.97 -11.84 14.53
CA ASP A 205 15.40 -11.88 14.84
C ASP A 205 15.95 -13.32 14.78
N ARG A 206 15.18 -14.28 15.29
CA ARG A 206 15.57 -15.68 15.24
C ARG A 206 15.64 -16.23 13.82
N LEU A 207 14.64 -15.90 12.99
CA LEU A 207 14.63 -16.28 11.57
C LEU A 207 15.75 -15.60 10.78
N ALA A 208 16.02 -14.32 11.05
CA ALA A 208 17.11 -13.57 10.43
C ALA A 208 18.48 -14.16 10.77
N GLN A 209 18.71 -14.53 12.03
CA GLN A 209 19.95 -15.20 12.47
C GLN A 209 20.13 -16.57 11.80
N GLN A 210 19.08 -17.37 11.72
CA GLN A 210 19.13 -18.68 11.05
C GLN A 210 19.39 -18.52 9.55
N SER A 211 18.76 -17.55 8.89
CA SER A 211 18.98 -17.24 7.49
C SER A 211 20.44 -16.84 7.22
N ALA A 212 21.00 -15.94 8.04
CA ALA A 212 22.40 -15.54 7.93
C ALA A 212 23.34 -16.74 8.08
N ALA A 213 23.13 -17.59 9.08
CA ALA A 213 23.95 -18.78 9.30
C ALA A 213 23.90 -19.77 8.11
N LEU A 214 22.72 -19.93 7.48
CA LEU A 214 22.56 -20.78 6.28
C LEU A 214 23.26 -20.18 5.06
N ILE A 215 23.22 -18.86 4.89
CA ILE A 215 23.92 -18.17 3.79
C ILE A 215 25.43 -18.33 3.97
N ASP A 216 25.94 -18.13 5.17
CA ASP A 216 27.37 -18.28 5.48
C ASP A 216 27.85 -19.72 5.26
N ALA A 217 27.13 -20.70 5.77
CA ALA A 217 27.43 -22.12 5.56
C ALA A 217 27.42 -22.51 4.07
N ARG A 218 26.49 -21.95 3.29
CA ARG A 218 26.44 -22.19 1.83
C ARG A 218 27.62 -21.53 1.11
N ALA A 219 28.01 -20.33 1.53
CA ALA A 219 29.17 -19.63 0.98
C ALA A 219 30.49 -20.38 1.28
N GLU A 220 30.60 -20.95 2.49
CA GLU A 220 31.75 -21.82 2.86
C GLU A 220 31.81 -23.13 2.05
N ALA A 221 30.65 -23.80 1.90
CA ALA A 221 30.55 -25.00 1.09
C ALA A 221 30.91 -24.75 -0.39
N TYR A 222 30.55 -23.58 -0.91
CA TYR A 222 30.92 -23.19 -2.27
C TYR A 222 32.42 -22.92 -2.42
N ARG A 223 33.02 -22.23 -1.43
CA ARG A 223 34.48 -21.98 -1.40
C ARG A 223 35.29 -23.27 -1.23
N GLY A 224 34.84 -24.20 -0.41
CA GLY A 224 35.44 -25.52 -0.24
C GLY A 224 35.44 -26.35 -1.55
N ARG A 225 34.33 -26.34 -2.29
CA ARG A 225 34.27 -27.04 -3.60
C ARG A 225 35.14 -26.38 -4.66
N ALA A 226 35.32 -25.07 -4.63
CA ALA A 226 36.20 -24.37 -5.57
C ALA A 226 37.68 -24.64 -5.27
N SER A 227 38.07 -24.91 -4.02
CA SER A 227 39.44 -25.26 -3.64
C SER A 227 39.79 -26.74 -3.94
N ASP A 228 38.82 -27.64 -3.84
CA ASP A 228 39.03 -29.07 -4.14
C ASP A 228 39.02 -29.41 -5.67
N GLY A 229 38.53 -28.48 -6.52
CA GLY A 229 38.52 -28.63 -7.97
C GLY A 229 39.76 -28.13 -8.70
N ALA A 230 40.76 -27.62 -7.99
CA ALA A 230 42.02 -27.16 -8.58
C ALA A 230 43.15 -28.16 -8.32
N ALA A 231 43.11 -29.32 -8.99
CA ALA A 231 44.29 -30.17 -9.20
C ALA A 231 44.69 -30.12 -10.69
N PRO A 232 45.94 -29.78 -11.05
CA PRO A 232 46.36 -29.68 -12.42
C PRO A 232 46.64 -31.07 -12.97
N GLY A 233 45.85 -31.47 -13.92
CA GLY A 233 46.12 -32.63 -14.78
C GLY A 233 46.38 -32.16 -16.20
N GLU A 234 47.62 -31.74 -16.48
CA GLU A 234 48.13 -31.76 -17.87
C GLU A 234 48.23 -33.21 -18.34
N SER A 235 47.50 -33.55 -19.37
CA SER A 235 47.94 -34.56 -20.31
C SER A 235 47.32 -34.27 -21.69
N ASP A 236 48.25 -34.01 -22.62
CA ASP A 236 48.08 -34.01 -24.06
C ASP A 236 47.20 -35.15 -24.55
N GLY A 237 46.37 -34.89 -25.52
CA GLY A 237 45.63 -35.90 -26.25
C GLY A 237 44.78 -35.29 -27.36
N ALA A 238 45.42 -34.89 -28.44
CA ALA A 238 44.74 -34.57 -29.68
C ALA A 238 44.01 -35.79 -30.25
N VAL A 239 42.72 -35.71 -30.54
CA VAL A 239 42.06 -36.48 -31.61
C VAL A 239 40.87 -35.66 -32.18
N THR A 240 40.93 -35.55 -33.46
CA THR A 240 40.05 -35.00 -34.47
C THR A 240 38.66 -35.65 -34.55
N GLY A 241 37.68 -34.90 -34.96
CA GLY A 241 36.70 -35.37 -35.94
C GLY A 241 35.23 -35.42 -35.53
N GLY A 242 34.38 -34.78 -36.35
CA GLY A 242 33.04 -35.27 -36.70
C GLY A 242 31.86 -34.48 -36.15
N SER A 243 31.40 -33.52 -36.85
CA SER A 243 30.14 -33.21 -37.57
C SER A 243 28.83 -33.86 -37.09
N ASP A 244 27.80 -32.99 -37.10
CA ASP A 244 26.40 -33.18 -37.49
C ASP A 244 25.34 -33.65 -36.46
N GLY A 245 24.24 -32.88 -36.45
CA GLY A 245 22.95 -33.44 -36.18
C GLY A 245 21.96 -32.58 -35.37
N SER A 246 21.38 -31.61 -36.06
CA SER A 246 19.92 -31.23 -36.14
C SER A 246 18.98 -31.58 -35.00
N ALA A 247 18.30 -30.52 -34.57
CA ALA A 247 16.84 -30.34 -34.41
C ALA A 247 15.99 -31.42 -33.70
N SER A 248 15.26 -30.99 -32.69
CA SER A 248 13.79 -31.09 -32.76
C SER A 248 13.09 -30.36 -31.58
N SER A 249 12.18 -29.51 -31.94
CA SER A 249 11.12 -28.91 -31.18
C SER A 249 10.15 -29.96 -30.61
N GLY A 250 9.76 -29.82 -29.36
CA GLY A 250 8.70 -30.61 -28.73
C GLY A 250 7.83 -29.76 -27.82
N SER A 251 6.78 -29.21 -28.39
CA SER A 251 5.64 -28.65 -27.67
C SER A 251 4.80 -29.78 -27.07
N VAL A 252 4.50 -29.70 -25.77
CA VAL A 252 3.44 -30.52 -25.16
C VAL A 252 2.54 -29.63 -24.35
N SER A 253 1.35 -29.38 -24.89
CA SER A 253 0.14 -28.94 -24.24
C SER A 253 -0.44 -30.10 -23.42
N GLY A 254 -0.85 -29.86 -22.19
CA GLY A 254 -1.58 -30.81 -21.38
C GLY A 254 -2.49 -30.08 -20.40
N GLY A 255 -3.75 -29.93 -20.77
CA GLY A 255 -4.84 -29.53 -19.89
C GLY A 255 -5.16 -30.65 -18.89
N GLY A 256 -5.67 -30.28 -17.76
CA GLY A 256 -6.18 -31.14 -16.69
C GLY A 256 -7.18 -30.44 -15.83
N ASP A 257 -8.45 -30.50 -16.25
CA ASP A 257 -9.61 -30.32 -15.41
C ASP A 257 -9.59 -31.30 -14.24
N GLY A 258 -9.90 -30.79 -13.05
CA GLY A 258 -10.08 -31.57 -11.84
C GLY A 258 -11.06 -30.93 -10.88
N SER A 259 -12.35 -30.97 -11.25
CA SER A 259 -13.45 -30.75 -10.32
C SER A 259 -13.53 -31.89 -9.32
N VAL A 260 -13.51 -31.58 -8.02
CA VAL A 260 -13.94 -32.51 -6.97
C VAL A 260 -14.95 -31.78 -6.08
N SER A 261 -16.20 -32.16 -6.27
CA SER A 261 -17.32 -31.97 -5.35
C SER A 261 -17.19 -32.96 -4.19
N GLY A 262 -17.32 -32.47 -2.97
CA GLY A 262 -17.43 -33.28 -1.76
C GLY A 262 -18.42 -32.65 -0.80
N GLY A 263 -19.68 -33.12 -0.87
CA GLY A 263 -20.67 -32.86 0.14
C GLY A 263 -20.40 -33.67 1.39
N GLY A 264 -20.85 -33.16 2.54
CA GLY A 264 -20.82 -33.79 3.82
C GLY A 264 -21.84 -33.15 4.75
N ASP A 265 -23.03 -33.72 4.78
CA ASP A 265 -24.04 -33.57 5.83
C ASP A 265 -23.49 -34.02 7.17
N GLY A 266 -23.96 -33.43 8.27
CA GLY A 266 -23.72 -33.91 9.62
C GLY A 266 -24.33 -33.03 10.69
N SER A 267 -25.58 -33.33 11.04
CA SER A 267 -26.30 -32.87 12.25
C SER A 267 -25.53 -33.08 13.55
N ALA A 268 -25.57 -32.15 14.44
CA ALA A 268 -26.03 -32.23 15.84
C ALA A 268 -25.92 -30.82 16.47
#